data_960a5230de4cbc97e94cc30287e5c481
#
_entry.id   960a5230de4cbc97e94cc30287e5c481
#
_cell.length_a   1.000
_cell.length_b   1.000
_cell.length_c   1.000
_cell.angle_alpha   90.00
_cell.angle_beta   90.00
_cell.angle_gamma   90.00
#
_symmetry.space_group_name_H-M   'P 1'
#
loop_
_entity.id
_entity.type
_entity.pdbx_description
1 polymer ?
#
loop_
_entity_poly.entity_id
_entity_poly.type
_entity_poly.pdbx_seq_one_letter_code
_entity_poly.pdbx_strand_id
1 'polypeptide(L)'
;MSSSTYSPIPELNRLKEFEENVYPEAFSDGFELFEYGDVSSLGSDAPTEMRDGLIPFAQANHSGSFYALWRREDRADLATVPVIFCGDEGDLYIAAGNMREFFRLLAVDDADDADDVPARDAYISWLERTFGLTPVEDPAALYDAVLLEHGRAFCDWWLTFDDEDSIIEDLLDELTDLEDAQGARG
;
A
#
# COMPACT_ATOMS: atom_id res chain seq x y z
N MET A 1 -23.89 10.78 -19.61
CA MET A 1 -23.01 9.58 -19.53
C MET A 1 -22.46 9.56 -18.11
N SER A 2 -22.82 8.58 -17.32
CA SER A 2 -22.22 8.43 -15.98
C SER A 2 -20.77 8.04 -16.18
N SER A 3 -19.85 8.95 -15.89
CA SER A 3 -18.45 8.55 -15.70
C SER A 3 -18.47 7.55 -14.55
N SER A 4 -18.21 6.30 -14.83
CA SER A 4 -18.00 5.28 -13.84
C SER A 4 -16.78 5.73 -13.02
N THR A 5 -17.01 6.13 -11.79
CA THR A 5 -15.94 6.51 -10.86
C THR A 5 -15.09 5.26 -10.63
N TYR A 6 -13.76 5.37 -10.76
CA TYR A 6 -12.84 4.24 -10.61
C TYR A 6 -12.97 3.56 -9.24
N SER A 7 -13.11 4.34 -8.18
CA SER A 7 -13.25 3.83 -6.81
C SER A 7 -14.15 4.73 -5.94
N PRO A 8 -14.56 4.29 -4.75
CA PRO A 8 -15.25 5.14 -3.79
C PRO A 8 -14.32 6.17 -3.10
N ILE A 9 -12.99 6.12 -3.37
CA ILE A 9 -11.98 6.98 -2.73
C ILE A 9 -11.62 8.12 -3.68
N PRO A 10 -11.95 9.39 -3.33
CA PRO A 10 -11.69 10.54 -4.21
C PRO A 10 -10.21 10.72 -4.55
N GLU A 11 -9.31 10.48 -3.60
CA GLU A 11 -7.86 10.58 -3.78
C GLU A 11 -7.37 9.57 -4.84
N LEU A 12 -7.85 8.34 -4.76
CA LEU A 12 -7.47 7.28 -5.71
C LEU A 12 -8.04 7.54 -7.11
N ASN A 13 -9.21 8.15 -7.22
CA ASN A 13 -9.76 8.58 -8.50
C ASN A 13 -8.89 9.66 -9.16
N ARG A 14 -8.34 10.59 -8.37
CA ARG A 14 -7.39 11.61 -8.88
C ARG A 14 -6.07 10.99 -9.32
N LEU A 15 -5.59 9.97 -8.62
CA LEU A 15 -4.40 9.22 -9.05
C LEU A 15 -4.66 8.50 -10.37
N LYS A 16 -5.84 7.91 -10.54
CA LYS A 16 -6.22 7.27 -11.81
C LYS A 16 -6.27 8.25 -12.97
N GLU A 17 -6.84 9.44 -12.77
CA GLU A 17 -6.83 10.51 -13.75
C GLU A 17 -5.41 10.96 -14.11
N PHE A 18 -4.51 11.04 -13.12
CA PHE A 18 -3.11 11.37 -13.37
C PHE A 18 -2.41 10.28 -14.18
N GLU A 19 -2.54 9.02 -13.80
CA GLU A 19 -1.98 7.87 -14.51
C GLU A 19 -2.40 7.86 -15.99
N GLU A 20 -3.69 8.05 -16.27
CA GLU A 20 -4.23 8.12 -17.63
C GLU A 20 -3.65 9.29 -18.45
N ASN A 21 -3.33 10.41 -17.80
CA ASN A 21 -2.76 11.58 -18.46
C ASN A 21 -1.28 11.42 -18.81
N VAL A 22 -0.52 10.65 -18.05
CA VAL A 22 0.91 10.41 -18.33
C VAL A 22 1.17 9.14 -19.13
N TYR A 23 0.16 8.25 -19.26
CA TYR A 23 0.29 7.02 -20.03
C TYR A 23 0.85 7.28 -21.43
N PRO A 24 1.81 6.48 -21.96
CA PRO A 24 2.32 5.20 -21.38
C PRO A 24 3.54 5.34 -20.44
N GLU A 25 3.86 6.52 -19.96
CA GLU A 25 5.00 6.75 -19.09
C GLU A 25 4.71 6.33 -17.65
N ALA A 26 5.63 5.56 -17.04
CA ALA A 26 5.56 5.21 -15.64
C ALA A 26 5.92 6.41 -14.75
N PHE A 27 5.23 6.56 -13.63
CA PHE A 27 5.51 7.58 -12.61
C PHE A 27 6.04 7.01 -11.29
N SER A 28 5.94 5.70 -11.11
CA SER A 28 6.54 4.92 -10.03
C SER A 28 6.89 3.54 -10.59
N ASP A 29 8.03 3.00 -10.21
CA ASP A 29 8.52 1.75 -10.79
C ASP A 29 7.55 0.58 -10.54
N GLY A 30 7.21 -0.14 -11.62
CA GLY A 30 6.33 -1.30 -11.59
C GLY A 30 4.89 -1.05 -11.12
N PHE A 31 4.57 0.17 -10.69
CA PHE A 31 3.24 0.53 -10.19
C PHE A 31 2.25 0.80 -11.33
N GLU A 32 1.08 0.19 -11.24
CA GLU A 32 -0.05 0.44 -12.14
C GLU A 32 -1.38 0.17 -11.44
N LEU A 33 -2.34 1.08 -11.59
CA LEU A 33 -3.69 0.87 -11.07
C LEU A 33 -4.45 -0.14 -11.93
N PHE A 34 -4.98 -1.19 -11.30
CA PHE A 34 -5.86 -2.16 -11.96
C PHE A 34 -7.33 -1.99 -11.51
N GLU A 35 -8.22 -2.91 -11.83
CA GLU A 35 -9.63 -2.83 -11.44
C GLU A 35 -9.76 -2.83 -9.90
N TYR A 36 -10.33 -1.75 -9.36
CA TYR A 36 -10.51 -1.57 -7.92
C TYR A 36 -11.35 -2.68 -7.30
N GLY A 37 -10.81 -3.34 -6.29
CA GLY A 37 -11.48 -4.42 -5.58
C GLY A 37 -11.48 -5.75 -6.31
N ASP A 38 -10.60 -5.94 -7.31
CA ASP A 38 -10.43 -7.23 -7.98
C ASP A 38 -9.76 -8.23 -7.05
N VAL A 39 -10.58 -9.02 -6.37
CA VAL A 39 -10.15 -10.07 -5.43
C VAL A 39 -9.47 -11.27 -6.11
N SER A 40 -9.42 -11.31 -7.44
CA SER A 40 -8.69 -12.36 -8.16
C SER A 40 -7.18 -12.33 -7.84
N SER A 41 -6.66 -11.16 -7.51
CA SER A 41 -5.27 -10.95 -7.04
C SER A 41 -4.93 -11.71 -5.75
N LEU A 42 -5.93 -11.99 -4.91
CA LEU A 42 -5.76 -12.75 -3.67
C LEU A 42 -5.65 -14.27 -3.89
N GLY A 43 -5.87 -14.73 -5.12
CA GLY A 43 -5.89 -16.15 -5.46
C GLY A 43 -7.27 -16.81 -5.29
N SER A 44 -7.45 -17.95 -5.97
CA SER A 44 -8.73 -18.67 -5.99
C SER A 44 -9.11 -19.27 -4.63
N ASP A 45 -8.12 -19.60 -3.83
CA ASP A 45 -8.26 -20.32 -2.57
C ASP A 45 -8.21 -19.40 -1.32
N ALA A 46 -8.12 -18.06 -1.54
CA ALA A 46 -8.09 -17.08 -0.45
C ALA A 46 -9.33 -17.24 0.47
N PRO A 47 -9.13 -17.23 1.80
CA PRO A 47 -10.23 -17.25 2.77
C PRO A 47 -11.23 -16.11 2.56
N THR A 48 -12.49 -16.33 2.96
CA THR A 48 -13.55 -15.30 2.84
C THR A 48 -13.19 -14.06 3.64
N GLU A 49 -12.65 -14.23 4.84
CA GLU A 49 -12.21 -13.16 5.74
C GLU A 49 -11.14 -12.28 5.10
N MET A 50 -10.20 -12.89 4.38
CA MET A 50 -9.18 -12.18 3.61
C MET A 50 -9.79 -11.36 2.47
N ARG A 51 -10.71 -11.95 1.70
CA ARG A 51 -11.41 -11.28 0.59
C ARG A 51 -12.30 -10.12 1.05
N ASP A 52 -12.90 -10.25 2.24
CA ASP A 52 -13.73 -9.20 2.82
C ASP A 52 -12.88 -8.08 3.45
N GLY A 53 -11.69 -8.41 3.95
CA GLY A 53 -10.79 -7.49 4.63
C GLY A 53 -9.78 -6.78 3.75
N LEU A 54 -9.40 -7.35 2.60
CA LEU A 54 -8.45 -6.75 1.67
C LEU A 54 -9.16 -6.29 0.39
N ILE A 55 -8.87 -5.06 -0.03
CA ILE A 55 -9.38 -4.47 -1.26
C ILE A 55 -8.21 -4.19 -2.19
N PRO A 56 -7.84 -5.11 -3.09
CA PRO A 56 -6.77 -4.89 -4.05
C PRO A 56 -7.09 -3.72 -4.99
N PHE A 57 -6.09 -2.92 -5.37
CA PHE A 57 -6.32 -1.76 -6.24
C PHE A 57 -5.17 -1.45 -7.20
N ALA A 58 -3.96 -1.94 -6.96
CA ALA A 58 -2.81 -1.63 -7.80
C ALA A 58 -1.80 -2.78 -7.83
N GLN A 59 -1.17 -2.95 -8.99
CA GLN A 59 0.05 -3.73 -9.16
C GLN A 59 1.22 -2.99 -8.50
N ALA A 60 2.11 -3.73 -7.84
CA ALA A 60 3.29 -3.17 -7.19
C ALA A 60 4.57 -3.37 -8.00
N ASN A 61 4.61 -4.43 -8.81
CA ASN A 61 5.72 -4.76 -9.70
C ASN A 61 5.23 -5.65 -10.86
N HIS A 62 6.13 -5.99 -11.78
CA HIS A 62 5.80 -6.81 -12.94
C HIS A 62 5.77 -8.32 -12.67
N SER A 63 6.12 -8.77 -11.46
CA SER A 63 6.13 -10.19 -11.07
C SER A 63 4.80 -10.70 -10.53
N GLY A 64 3.89 -9.81 -10.14
CA GLY A 64 2.56 -10.17 -9.64
C GLY A 64 2.24 -9.68 -8.23
N SER A 65 3.17 -8.99 -7.59
CA SER A 65 2.92 -8.33 -6.30
C SER A 65 1.92 -7.18 -6.46
N PHE A 66 1.12 -6.93 -5.45
CA PHE A 66 0.07 -5.91 -5.50
C PHE A 66 -0.10 -5.18 -4.17
N TYR A 67 -0.79 -4.04 -4.24
CA TYR A 67 -1.24 -3.28 -3.08
C TYR A 67 -2.72 -3.47 -2.84
N ALA A 68 -3.10 -3.58 -1.57
CA ALA A 68 -4.49 -3.67 -1.13
C ALA A 68 -4.75 -2.74 0.06
N LEU A 69 -5.97 -2.22 0.16
CA LEU A 69 -6.42 -1.55 1.37
C LEU A 69 -6.84 -2.60 2.41
N TRP A 70 -6.39 -2.45 3.65
CA TRP A 70 -6.87 -3.28 4.74
C TRP A 70 -8.06 -2.60 5.43
N ARG A 71 -9.26 -3.12 5.14
CA ARG A 71 -10.49 -2.65 5.75
C ARG A 71 -10.56 -3.12 7.19
N ARG A 72 -10.24 -2.22 8.12
CA ARG A 72 -10.44 -2.45 9.56
C ARG A 72 -11.86 -2.06 9.95
N GLU A 73 -12.65 -3.06 10.41
CA GLU A 73 -14.02 -2.85 10.86
C GLU A 73 -14.86 -1.98 9.88
N ASP A 74 -15.98 -1.45 10.30
CA ASP A 74 -16.85 -0.60 9.47
C ASP A 74 -16.34 0.85 9.32
N ARG A 75 -15.03 1.06 9.07
CA ARG A 75 -14.54 2.41 8.77
C ARG A 75 -15.11 2.88 7.45
N ALA A 76 -15.91 3.93 7.52
CA ALA A 76 -16.55 4.54 6.35
C ALA A 76 -15.56 5.23 5.41
N ASP A 77 -14.42 5.71 5.92
CA ASP A 77 -13.39 6.40 5.14
C ASP A 77 -12.23 5.48 4.79
N LEU A 78 -12.31 4.88 3.61
CA LEU A 78 -11.28 3.98 3.08
C LEU A 78 -9.96 4.68 2.74
N ALA A 79 -9.93 6.00 2.65
CA ALA A 79 -8.68 6.74 2.48
C ALA A 79 -7.80 6.76 3.74
N THR A 80 -8.37 6.41 4.90
CA THR A 80 -7.69 6.41 6.21
C THR A 80 -7.28 5.04 6.70
N VAL A 81 -7.50 3.98 5.92
CA VAL A 81 -7.10 2.62 6.26
C VAL A 81 -5.69 2.30 5.76
N PRO A 82 -4.97 1.38 6.41
CA PRO A 82 -3.64 0.99 5.97
C PRO A 82 -3.61 0.39 4.57
N VAL A 83 -2.50 0.61 3.88
CA VAL A 83 -2.17 -0.02 2.60
C VAL A 83 -1.20 -1.16 2.86
N ILE A 84 -1.56 -2.35 2.37
CA ILE A 84 -0.79 -3.58 2.52
C ILE A 84 -0.11 -3.92 1.20
N PHE A 85 1.16 -4.26 1.26
CA PHE A 85 1.89 -4.89 0.17
C PHE A 85 1.73 -6.40 0.28
N CYS A 86 1.34 -7.05 -0.82
CA CYS A 86 1.23 -8.49 -0.95
C CYS A 86 2.17 -8.94 -2.07
N GLY A 87 3.28 -9.56 -1.69
CA GLY A 87 4.29 -10.05 -2.62
C GLY A 87 3.92 -11.39 -3.25
N ASP A 88 4.31 -11.57 -4.49
CA ASP A 88 4.11 -12.82 -5.25
C ASP A 88 4.99 -13.99 -4.73
N GLU A 89 6.08 -13.68 -4.05
CA GLU A 89 6.95 -14.66 -3.38
C GLU A 89 6.57 -14.90 -1.90
N GLY A 90 5.48 -14.29 -1.44
CA GLY A 90 4.96 -14.43 -0.10
C GLY A 90 5.33 -13.30 0.86
N ASP A 91 6.02 -12.27 0.39
CA ASP A 91 6.30 -11.09 1.22
C ASP A 91 4.99 -10.38 1.59
N LEU A 92 4.87 -9.96 2.84
CA LEU A 92 3.70 -9.27 3.35
C LEU A 92 4.13 -8.19 4.33
N TYR A 93 3.73 -6.93 4.09
CA TYR A 93 3.99 -5.85 5.04
C TYR A 93 2.98 -4.71 4.89
N ILE A 94 2.93 -3.84 5.91
CA ILE A 94 2.10 -2.65 5.90
C ILE A 94 2.90 -1.52 5.26
N ALA A 95 2.57 -1.18 4.00
CA ALA A 95 3.31 -0.20 3.24
C ALA A 95 3.09 1.24 3.74
N ALA A 96 1.86 1.57 4.14
CA ALA A 96 1.51 2.91 4.62
C ALA A 96 0.29 2.84 5.56
N GLY A 97 0.17 3.79 6.47
CA GLY A 97 -0.95 3.88 7.39
C GLY A 97 -2.22 4.48 6.78
N ASN A 98 -2.10 5.14 5.63
CA ASN A 98 -3.21 5.74 4.90
C ASN A 98 -2.84 6.05 3.45
N MET A 99 -3.82 6.44 2.64
CA MET A 99 -3.63 6.69 1.21
C MET A 99 -2.67 7.86 0.92
N ARG A 100 -2.63 8.90 1.76
CA ARG A 100 -1.73 10.05 1.54
C ARG A 100 -0.27 9.71 1.80
N GLU A 101 0.00 8.92 2.84
CA GLU A 101 1.34 8.37 3.08
C GLU A 101 1.78 7.45 1.94
N PHE A 102 0.87 6.61 1.45
CA PHE A 102 1.13 5.75 0.31
C PHE A 102 1.51 6.55 -0.95
N PHE A 103 0.79 7.63 -1.26
CA PHE A 103 1.13 8.50 -2.40
C PHE A 103 2.51 9.14 -2.26
N ARG A 104 2.91 9.51 -1.05
CA ARG A 104 4.24 10.03 -0.77
C ARG A 104 5.34 8.98 -0.98
N LEU A 105 5.06 7.71 -0.66
CA LEU A 105 5.96 6.58 -0.90
C LEU A 105 6.14 6.32 -2.41
N LEU A 106 5.09 6.38 -3.21
CA LEU A 106 5.17 6.22 -4.67
C LEU A 106 6.07 7.26 -5.34
N ALA A 107 6.34 8.38 -4.67
CA ALA A 107 7.22 9.45 -5.16
C ALA A 107 8.70 9.25 -4.78
N VAL A 108 9.00 8.26 -3.95
CA VAL A 108 10.39 7.97 -3.51
C VAL A 108 11.18 7.36 -4.67
N ASP A 109 12.42 7.76 -4.77
CA ASP A 109 13.37 7.26 -5.75
C ASP A 109 14.11 6.04 -5.17
N ASP A 110 14.00 4.90 -5.80
CA ASP A 110 14.97 3.84 -5.62
C ASP A 110 16.17 4.15 -6.50
N ALA A 111 17.29 4.46 -5.86
CA ALA A 111 18.49 5.00 -6.50
C ALA A 111 19.08 4.13 -7.64
N ASP A 112 18.66 2.87 -7.71
CA ASP A 112 19.13 1.93 -8.73
C ASP A 112 18.30 1.99 -10.05
N ASP A 113 17.07 2.54 -10.04
CA ASP A 113 16.14 2.52 -11.17
C ASP A 113 15.63 3.92 -11.60
N ALA A 114 16.33 4.99 -11.20
CA ALA A 114 15.92 6.38 -11.45
C ALA A 114 15.67 6.73 -12.94
N ASP A 115 16.33 6.03 -13.85
CA ASP A 115 16.24 6.28 -15.30
C ASP A 115 14.99 5.64 -15.95
N ASP A 116 14.31 4.72 -15.25
CA ASP A 116 13.17 3.95 -15.79
C ASP A 116 11.79 4.53 -15.43
N VAL A 117 11.73 5.68 -14.76
CA VAL A 117 10.49 6.32 -14.32
C VAL A 117 10.32 7.73 -14.91
N PRO A 118 9.98 7.84 -16.22
CA PRO A 118 10.00 9.12 -16.94
C PRO A 118 9.03 10.16 -16.39
N ALA A 119 7.89 9.76 -15.83
CA ALA A 119 6.87 10.68 -15.32
C ALA A 119 6.99 11.00 -13.82
N ARG A 120 8.08 10.60 -13.14
CA ARG A 120 8.28 10.82 -11.70
C ARG A 120 8.21 12.31 -11.32
N ASP A 121 8.92 13.18 -12.03
CA ASP A 121 8.91 14.62 -11.73
C ASP A 121 7.52 15.24 -11.92
N ALA A 122 6.79 14.76 -12.93
CA ALA A 122 5.41 15.16 -13.15
C ALA A 122 4.50 14.69 -11.99
N TYR A 123 4.74 13.48 -11.46
CA TYR A 123 4.02 12.95 -10.31
C TYR A 123 4.29 13.76 -9.04
N ILE A 124 5.56 14.05 -8.73
CA ILE A 124 5.93 14.87 -7.56
C ILE A 124 5.26 16.24 -7.64
N SER A 125 5.31 16.88 -8.81
CA SER A 125 4.67 18.19 -9.03
C SER A 125 3.14 18.11 -8.93
N TRP A 126 2.52 17.02 -9.37
CA TRP A 126 1.09 16.77 -9.23
C TRP A 126 0.70 16.54 -7.78
N LEU A 127 1.48 15.76 -7.03
CA LEU A 127 1.28 15.44 -5.63
C LEU A 127 1.27 16.71 -4.77
N GLU A 128 2.24 17.60 -5.00
CA GLU A 128 2.34 18.89 -4.31
C GLU A 128 1.15 19.82 -4.64
N ARG A 129 0.82 19.96 -5.93
CA ARG A 129 -0.28 20.85 -6.37
C ARG A 129 -1.64 20.34 -5.96
N THR A 130 -1.85 19.03 -5.95
CA THR A 130 -3.17 18.42 -5.70
C THR A 130 -3.47 18.25 -4.22
N PHE A 131 -2.46 17.85 -3.43
CA PHE A 131 -2.63 17.49 -2.03
C PHE A 131 -1.73 18.29 -1.07
N GLY A 132 -0.78 19.08 -1.56
CA GLY A 132 0.22 19.75 -0.74
C GLY A 132 1.20 18.78 -0.08
N LEU A 133 1.44 17.64 -0.71
CA LEU A 133 2.30 16.57 -0.19
C LEU A 133 3.63 16.53 -0.93
N THR A 134 4.67 16.11 -0.21
CA THR A 134 6.03 15.87 -0.72
C THR A 134 6.41 14.40 -0.56
N PRO A 135 7.40 13.89 -1.31
CA PRO A 135 7.93 12.55 -1.10
C PRO A 135 8.31 12.28 0.36
N VAL A 136 8.30 11.03 0.76
CA VAL A 136 8.79 10.62 2.09
C VAL A 136 10.29 10.81 2.14
N GLU A 137 10.79 11.45 3.19
CA GLU A 137 12.24 11.70 3.37
C GLU A 137 12.97 10.45 3.88
N ASP A 138 12.30 9.68 4.74
CA ASP A 138 12.85 8.46 5.35
C ASP A 138 11.79 7.34 5.29
N PRO A 139 11.77 6.53 4.22
CA PRO A 139 10.84 5.42 4.08
C PRO A 139 10.95 4.36 5.18
N ALA A 140 12.16 4.10 5.68
CA ALA A 140 12.37 3.15 6.75
C ALA A 140 11.73 3.61 8.06
N ALA A 141 11.89 4.89 8.41
CA ALA A 141 11.25 5.47 9.59
C ALA A 141 9.72 5.49 9.48
N LEU A 142 9.17 5.70 8.27
CA LEU A 142 7.74 5.59 8.03
C LEU A 142 7.26 4.15 8.22
N TYR A 143 7.97 3.18 7.65
CA TYR A 143 7.65 1.76 7.78
C TYR A 143 7.62 1.33 9.26
N ASP A 144 8.66 1.66 10.03
CA ASP A 144 8.71 1.37 11.47
C ASP A 144 7.51 1.97 12.23
N ALA A 145 7.17 3.23 11.94
CA ALA A 145 6.06 3.92 12.59
C ALA A 145 4.70 3.26 12.27
N VAL A 146 4.48 2.90 11.02
CA VAL A 146 3.25 2.25 10.55
C VAL A 146 3.13 0.82 11.11
N LEU A 147 4.24 0.08 11.17
CA LEU A 147 4.28 -1.25 11.78
C LEU A 147 3.97 -1.20 13.27
N LEU A 148 4.53 -0.24 14.01
CA LEU A 148 4.23 -0.03 15.43
C LEU A 148 2.76 0.34 15.68
N GLU A 149 2.16 1.15 14.79
CA GLU A 149 0.77 1.59 14.96
C GLU A 149 -0.25 0.51 14.58
N HIS A 150 -0.01 -0.23 13.51
CA HIS A 150 -1.00 -1.12 12.91
C HIS A 150 -0.62 -2.61 12.96
N GLY A 151 0.65 -2.93 13.14
CA GLY A 151 1.19 -4.29 12.98
C GLY A 151 0.52 -5.32 13.87
N ARG A 152 0.37 -5.05 15.17
CA ARG A 152 -0.28 -5.98 16.12
C ARG A 152 -1.70 -6.33 15.69
N ALA A 153 -2.49 -5.31 15.36
CA ALA A 153 -3.87 -5.51 14.96
C ALA A 153 -4.00 -6.21 13.60
N PHE A 154 -3.05 -5.97 12.68
CA PHE A 154 -3.00 -6.65 11.39
C PHE A 154 -2.65 -8.13 11.55
N CYS A 155 -1.62 -8.46 12.33
CA CYS A 155 -1.24 -9.84 12.59
C CYS A 155 -2.35 -10.60 13.33
N ASP A 156 -2.97 -10.01 14.36
CA ASP A 156 -4.09 -10.62 15.08
C ASP A 156 -5.27 -10.91 14.13
N TRP A 157 -5.56 -10.00 13.21
CA TRP A 157 -6.61 -10.21 12.20
C TRP A 157 -6.24 -11.33 11.23
N TRP A 158 -5.02 -11.36 10.71
CA TRP A 158 -4.54 -12.39 9.78
C TRP A 158 -4.59 -13.79 10.39
N LEU A 159 -4.13 -13.94 11.62
CA LEU A 159 -4.14 -15.21 12.37
C LEU A 159 -5.54 -15.75 12.67
N THR A 160 -6.61 -14.99 12.44
CA THR A 160 -7.98 -15.50 12.57
C THR A 160 -8.36 -16.50 11.49
N PHE A 161 -7.68 -16.49 10.34
CA PHE A 161 -7.97 -17.38 9.21
C PHE A 161 -6.75 -18.14 8.68
N ASP A 162 -5.55 -17.77 9.10
CA ASP A 162 -4.29 -18.45 8.77
C ASP A 162 -3.38 -18.43 9.99
N ASP A 163 -3.48 -19.47 10.80
CA ASP A 163 -2.77 -19.59 12.09
C ASP A 163 -1.39 -20.26 11.98
N GLU A 164 -1.02 -20.76 10.79
CA GLU A 164 0.27 -21.40 10.51
C GLU A 164 1.16 -20.58 9.56
N ASP A 165 0.82 -19.31 9.31
CA ASP A 165 1.54 -18.46 8.35
C ASP A 165 2.87 -17.96 8.96
N SER A 166 3.99 -18.50 8.44
CA SER A 166 5.34 -18.10 8.86
C SER A 166 5.67 -16.63 8.53
N ILE A 167 5.00 -16.03 7.53
CA ILE A 167 5.21 -14.63 7.13
C ILE A 167 4.70 -13.68 8.21
N ILE A 168 3.58 -14.03 8.83
CA ILE A 168 3.03 -13.28 9.96
C ILE A 168 3.89 -13.43 11.21
N GLU A 169 4.53 -14.59 11.41
CA GLU A 169 5.51 -14.78 12.49
C GLU A 169 6.71 -13.84 12.31
N ASP A 170 7.24 -13.72 11.09
CA ASP A 170 8.35 -12.80 10.78
C ASP A 170 7.95 -11.33 11.04
N LEU A 171 6.75 -10.93 10.66
CA LEU A 171 6.23 -9.58 10.90
C LEU A 171 6.03 -9.29 12.41
N LEU A 172 5.61 -10.29 13.18
CA LEU A 172 5.48 -10.19 14.63
C LEU A 172 6.83 -10.08 15.33
N ASP A 173 7.84 -10.79 14.86
CA ASP A 173 9.20 -10.73 15.38
C ASP A 173 9.79 -9.33 15.14
N GLU A 174 9.64 -8.81 13.92
CA GLU A 174 10.08 -7.45 13.59
C GLU A 174 9.38 -6.38 14.45
N LEU A 175 8.06 -6.50 14.64
CA LEU A 175 7.29 -5.63 15.51
C LEU A 175 7.79 -5.68 16.96
N THR A 176 8.10 -6.87 17.47
CA THR A 176 8.60 -7.06 18.83
C THR A 176 9.96 -6.40 19.02
N ASP A 177 10.85 -6.54 18.05
CA ASP A 177 12.17 -5.90 18.06
C ASP A 177 12.06 -4.36 18.09
N LEU A 178 11.11 -3.79 17.32
CA LEU A 178 10.84 -2.35 17.33
C LEU A 178 10.26 -1.85 18.65
N GLU A 179 9.32 -2.60 19.24
CA GLU A 179 8.72 -2.28 20.56
C GLU A 179 9.80 -2.29 21.66
N ASP A 180 10.70 -3.28 21.66
CA ASP A 180 11.80 -3.40 22.59
C ASP A 180 12.83 -2.26 22.45
N ALA A 181 13.14 -1.88 21.22
CA ALA A 181 14.03 -0.75 20.92
C ALA A 181 13.47 0.59 21.41
N GLN A 182 12.16 0.78 21.37
CA GLN A 182 11.49 1.97 21.93
C GLN A 182 11.46 1.96 23.45
N GLY A 183 11.19 0.80 24.06
CA GLY A 183 11.20 0.63 25.51
C GLY A 183 12.57 0.89 26.15
N ALA A 184 13.65 0.61 25.42
CA ALA A 184 15.03 0.84 25.88
C ALA A 184 15.49 2.32 25.85
N ARG A 185 14.72 3.19 25.16
CA ARG A 185 15.01 4.66 25.02
C ARG A 185 14.24 5.51 26.02
N GLY A 186 13.39 4.91 26.85
CA GLY A 186 12.56 5.57 27.88
C GLY A 186 13.23 5.74 29.23
#